data_ef66f66b79f8add40c7af79c28941a48
#
_entry.id   ef66f66b79f8add40c7af79c28941a48
#
_cell.length_a   1.000
_cell.length_b   1.000
_cell.length_c   1.000
_cell.angle_alpha   90.00
_cell.angle_beta   90.00
_cell.angle_gamma   90.00
#
_symmetry.space_group_name_H-M   'P 1'
#
loop_
_entity.id
_entity.type
_entity.pdbx_description
1 polymer ?
#
loop_
_entity_poly.entity_id
_entity_poly.type
_entity_poly.pdbx_seq_one_letter_code
_entity_poly.pdbx_strand_id
1 'polypeptide(L)'
;EITQKLDDLAQQPNASLDILSRAFKASVMARNLDLGTSYTGKSLTYAQRILAIVPNDPETNFWFGFGLSEGGGQREAIPYLDKAMKANVQEAYLAATNNYLGMEQKKNAIQTLKNYKIKFPDEAEVADRLIGEVESGQRWNVWQVMK
;
A
#
# COMPACT_ATOMS: atom_id res chain seq x y z
N GLU A 1 -4.87 4.73 -26.25
CA GLU A 1 -4.07 4.87 -25.05
C GLU A 1 -3.75 3.52 -24.40
N ILE A 2 -2.50 3.36 -23.92
CA ILE A 2 -2.01 2.07 -23.39
C ILE A 2 -2.83 1.61 -22.20
N THR A 3 -3.14 2.50 -21.25
CA THR A 3 -3.90 2.17 -20.06
C THR A 3 -5.28 1.62 -20.43
N GLN A 4 -5.96 2.25 -21.38
CA GLN A 4 -7.29 1.80 -21.81
C GLN A 4 -7.24 0.44 -22.51
N LYS A 5 -6.23 0.21 -23.34
CA LYS A 5 -6.07 -1.07 -24.03
C LYS A 5 -5.82 -2.22 -23.04
N LEU A 6 -4.96 -1.99 -22.05
CA LEU A 6 -4.68 -2.98 -21.01
C LEU A 6 -5.94 -3.25 -20.18
N ASP A 7 -6.71 -2.20 -19.91
CA ASP A 7 -7.96 -2.29 -19.18
C ASP A 7 -8.95 -3.19 -19.91
N ASP A 8 -9.13 -2.98 -21.20
CA ASP A 8 -10.04 -3.79 -22.03
C ASP A 8 -9.65 -5.26 -22.02
N LEU A 9 -8.35 -5.56 -22.13
CA LEU A 9 -7.84 -6.93 -22.08
C LEU A 9 -8.00 -7.55 -20.70
N ALA A 10 -7.74 -6.79 -19.65
CA ALA A 10 -7.79 -7.28 -18.27
C ALA A 10 -9.20 -7.57 -17.77
N GLN A 11 -10.21 -6.93 -18.34
CA GLN A 11 -11.60 -7.15 -17.96
C GLN A 11 -12.16 -8.48 -18.48
N GLN A 12 -11.46 -9.13 -19.39
CA GLN A 12 -11.87 -10.45 -19.87
C GLN A 12 -11.70 -11.49 -18.76
N PRO A 13 -12.67 -12.41 -18.57
CA PRO A 13 -12.62 -13.38 -17.48
C PRO A 13 -11.38 -14.28 -17.49
N ASN A 14 -10.80 -14.51 -18.66
CA ASN A 14 -9.64 -15.40 -18.83
C ASN A 14 -8.33 -14.65 -19.00
N ALA A 15 -8.26 -13.38 -18.55
CA ALA A 15 -7.03 -12.60 -18.66
C ALA A 15 -5.89 -13.29 -17.93
N SER A 16 -4.71 -13.30 -18.54
CA SER A 16 -3.50 -13.90 -17.95
C SER A 16 -2.98 -13.07 -16.81
N LEU A 17 -2.16 -13.69 -15.95
CA LEU A 17 -1.49 -12.98 -14.86
C LEU A 17 -0.65 -11.81 -15.39
N ASP A 18 0.02 -12.00 -16.54
CA ASP A 18 0.84 -10.95 -17.15
C ASP A 18 -0.01 -9.73 -17.53
N ILE A 19 -1.18 -9.97 -18.16
CA ILE A 19 -2.10 -8.89 -18.53
C ILE A 19 -2.63 -8.20 -17.28
N LEU A 20 -3.02 -8.96 -16.26
CA LEU A 20 -3.52 -8.41 -15.00
C LEU A 20 -2.47 -7.54 -14.32
N SER A 21 -1.23 -8.01 -14.27
CA SER A 21 -0.13 -7.27 -13.65
C SER A 21 0.15 -5.97 -14.39
N ARG A 22 0.15 -5.98 -15.71
CA ARG A 22 0.36 -4.78 -16.52
C ARG A 22 -0.79 -3.78 -16.35
N ALA A 23 -2.03 -4.27 -16.36
CA ALA A 23 -3.21 -3.43 -16.15
C ALA A 23 -3.21 -2.82 -14.76
N PHE A 24 -2.83 -3.60 -13.74
CA PHE A 24 -2.72 -3.13 -12.38
C PHE A 24 -1.72 -2.00 -12.26
N LYS A 25 -0.50 -2.19 -12.78
CA LYS A 25 0.54 -1.16 -12.75
C LYS A 25 0.12 0.10 -13.50
N ALA A 26 -0.49 -0.07 -14.67
CA ALA A 26 -0.98 1.08 -15.43
C ALA A 26 -2.06 1.84 -14.68
N SER A 27 -2.97 1.13 -13.99
CA SER A 27 -4.03 1.76 -13.20
C SER A 27 -3.48 2.52 -11.99
N VAL A 28 -2.47 1.97 -11.32
CA VAL A 28 -1.79 2.64 -10.21
C VAL A 28 -1.10 3.92 -10.71
N MET A 29 -0.41 3.84 -11.86
CA MET A 29 0.24 5.00 -12.45
C MET A 29 -0.77 6.06 -12.85
N ALA A 30 -1.89 5.67 -13.45
CA ALA A 30 -2.95 6.59 -13.84
C ALA A 30 -3.55 7.30 -12.62
N ARG A 31 -3.74 6.57 -11.52
CA ARG A 31 -4.20 7.14 -10.26
C ARG A 31 -3.21 8.17 -9.72
N ASN A 32 -1.92 7.83 -9.74
CA ASN A 32 -0.87 8.72 -9.24
C ASN A 32 -0.74 9.99 -10.09
N LEU A 33 -1.12 9.92 -11.37
CA LEU A 33 -1.15 11.07 -12.28
C LEU A 33 -2.49 11.82 -12.21
N ASP A 34 -3.38 11.40 -11.31
CA ASP A 34 -4.67 12.04 -11.08
C ASP A 34 -5.57 12.06 -12.33
N LEU A 35 -5.52 10.97 -13.10
CA LEU A 35 -6.30 10.85 -14.34
C LEU A 35 -7.75 10.43 -14.11
N GLY A 36 -8.17 10.28 -12.84
CA GLY A 36 -9.55 10.00 -12.50
C GLY A 36 -9.72 8.93 -11.43
N THR A 37 -10.82 9.05 -10.67
CA THR A 37 -11.12 8.13 -9.57
C THR A 37 -11.48 6.73 -10.04
N SER A 38 -11.90 6.56 -11.31
CA SER A 38 -12.23 5.24 -11.85
C SER A 38 -11.04 4.28 -11.82
N TYR A 39 -9.81 4.79 -11.93
CA TYR A 39 -8.61 3.97 -11.92
C TYR A 39 -8.25 3.46 -10.52
N THR A 40 -8.74 4.11 -9.46
CA THR A 40 -8.57 3.60 -8.10
C THR A 40 -9.35 2.29 -7.92
N GLY A 41 -10.61 2.26 -8.32
CA GLY A 41 -11.42 1.04 -8.25
C GLY A 41 -10.89 -0.07 -9.14
N LYS A 42 -10.42 0.28 -10.34
CA LYS A 42 -9.85 -0.69 -11.27
C LYS A 42 -8.58 -1.32 -10.72
N SER A 43 -7.69 -0.51 -10.12
CA SER A 43 -6.44 -1.04 -9.55
C SER A 43 -6.74 -2.04 -8.42
N LEU A 44 -7.74 -1.77 -7.58
CA LEU A 44 -8.13 -2.70 -6.52
C LEU A 44 -8.71 -3.99 -7.08
N THR A 45 -9.53 -3.91 -8.13
CA THR A 45 -10.10 -5.09 -8.78
C THR A 45 -8.99 -5.96 -9.38
N TYR A 46 -8.05 -5.36 -10.09
CA TYR A 46 -6.93 -6.10 -10.68
C TYR A 46 -6.05 -6.72 -9.59
N ALA A 47 -5.79 -6.01 -8.50
CA ALA A 47 -5.03 -6.54 -7.38
C ALA A 47 -5.70 -7.78 -6.78
N GLN A 48 -7.03 -7.75 -6.60
CA GLN A 48 -7.77 -8.92 -6.10
C GLN A 48 -7.60 -10.12 -7.02
N ARG A 49 -7.67 -9.91 -8.33
CA ARG A 49 -7.52 -10.99 -9.30
C ARG A 49 -6.12 -11.56 -9.31
N ILE A 50 -5.10 -10.71 -9.18
CA ILE A 50 -3.70 -11.14 -9.07
C ILE A 50 -3.52 -11.97 -7.80
N LEU A 51 -4.05 -11.50 -6.66
CA LEU A 51 -3.90 -12.19 -5.39
C LEU A 51 -4.66 -13.51 -5.34
N ALA A 52 -5.69 -13.69 -6.18
CA ALA A 52 -6.35 -14.98 -6.33
C ALA A 52 -5.42 -16.01 -6.98
N ILE A 53 -4.45 -15.56 -7.77
CA ILE A 53 -3.47 -16.42 -8.44
C ILE A 53 -2.19 -16.55 -7.63
N VAL A 54 -1.66 -15.43 -7.11
CA VAL A 54 -0.43 -15.36 -6.32
C VAL A 54 -0.69 -14.60 -5.02
N PRO A 55 -1.25 -15.28 -4.00
CA PRO A 55 -1.70 -14.61 -2.76
C PRO A 55 -0.61 -13.87 -1.98
N ASN A 56 0.65 -14.22 -2.18
CA ASN A 56 1.76 -13.65 -1.44
C ASN A 56 2.63 -12.71 -2.27
N ASP A 57 2.13 -12.24 -3.43
CA ASP A 57 2.89 -11.29 -4.24
C ASP A 57 3.11 -10.00 -3.45
N PRO A 58 4.38 -9.63 -3.15
CA PRO A 58 4.66 -8.53 -2.23
C PRO A 58 4.13 -7.18 -2.71
N GLU A 59 4.40 -6.83 -3.95
CA GLU A 59 4.01 -5.54 -4.51
C GLU A 59 2.48 -5.40 -4.57
N THR A 60 1.80 -6.47 -4.98
CA THR A 60 0.33 -6.45 -5.08
C THR A 60 -0.31 -6.33 -3.71
N ASN A 61 0.21 -7.07 -2.70
CA ASN A 61 -0.26 -6.95 -1.33
C ASN A 61 -0.09 -5.52 -0.81
N PHE A 62 1.06 -4.90 -1.10
CA PHE A 62 1.29 -3.52 -0.68
C PHE A 62 0.24 -2.57 -1.29
N TRP A 63 0.09 -2.61 -2.61
CA TRP A 63 -0.81 -1.68 -3.30
C TRP A 63 -2.28 -1.92 -2.94
N PHE A 64 -2.67 -3.19 -2.78
CA PHE A 64 -4.03 -3.50 -2.38
C PHE A 64 -4.31 -3.02 -0.94
N GLY A 65 -3.38 -3.29 -0.02
CA GLY A 65 -3.49 -2.82 1.36
C GLY A 65 -3.49 -1.29 1.45
N PHE A 66 -2.61 -0.65 0.70
CA PHE A 66 -2.56 0.82 0.64
C PHE A 66 -3.87 1.40 0.12
N GLY A 67 -4.41 0.83 -0.96
CA GLY A 67 -5.68 1.30 -1.54
C GLY A 67 -6.86 1.13 -0.59
N LEU A 68 -6.93 0.01 0.12
CA LEU A 68 -7.96 -0.22 1.13
C LEU A 68 -7.85 0.81 2.26
N SER A 69 -6.64 1.05 2.74
CA SER A 69 -6.38 2.01 3.82
C SER A 69 -6.84 3.43 3.43
N GLU A 70 -6.48 3.86 2.23
CA GLU A 70 -6.86 5.18 1.73
C GLU A 70 -8.37 5.31 1.50
N GLY A 71 -9.03 4.20 1.19
CA GLY A 71 -10.47 4.17 0.95
C GLY A 71 -11.32 3.99 2.19
N GLY A 72 -10.71 3.96 3.39
CA GLY A 72 -11.44 3.81 4.65
C GLY A 72 -11.55 2.38 5.15
N GLY A 73 -11.00 1.40 4.42
CA GLY A 73 -10.98 0.00 4.82
C GLY A 73 -9.73 -0.33 5.63
N GLN A 74 -9.46 0.43 6.70
CA GLN A 74 -8.23 0.29 7.45
C GLN A 74 -8.04 -1.08 8.08
N ARG A 75 -9.11 -1.66 8.63
CA ARG A 75 -9.01 -3.00 9.23
C ARG A 75 -8.72 -4.06 8.19
N GLU A 76 -9.39 -3.98 7.06
CA GLU A 76 -9.24 -4.91 5.95
C GLU A 76 -7.84 -4.82 5.33
N ALA A 77 -7.19 -3.65 5.44
CA ALA A 77 -5.86 -3.43 4.90
C ALA A 77 -4.76 -4.17 5.68
N ILE A 78 -4.98 -4.42 6.97
CA ILE A 78 -3.95 -4.98 7.86
C ILE A 78 -3.29 -6.24 7.32
N PRO A 79 -4.04 -7.31 6.96
CA PRO A 79 -3.38 -8.55 6.52
C PRO A 79 -2.56 -8.39 5.24
N TYR A 80 -2.97 -7.50 4.34
CA TYR A 80 -2.23 -7.27 3.10
C TYR A 80 -0.94 -6.49 3.37
N LEU A 81 -1.00 -5.46 4.20
CA LEU A 81 0.17 -4.71 4.61
C LEU A 81 1.14 -5.58 5.41
N ASP A 82 0.62 -6.47 6.27
CA ASP A 82 1.45 -7.43 7.01
C ASP A 82 2.23 -8.36 6.07
N LYS A 83 1.57 -8.87 5.04
CA LYS A 83 2.26 -9.73 4.05
C LYS A 83 3.35 -8.97 3.33
N ALA A 84 3.08 -7.72 2.95
CA ALA A 84 4.08 -6.88 2.28
C ALA A 84 5.27 -6.59 3.21
N MET A 85 5.02 -6.29 4.48
CA MET A 85 6.10 -6.07 5.45
C MET A 85 6.95 -7.31 5.64
N LYS A 86 6.33 -8.48 5.74
CA LYS A 86 7.06 -9.76 5.87
C LYS A 86 7.92 -10.05 4.65
N ALA A 87 7.52 -9.55 3.49
CA ALA A 87 8.28 -9.68 2.26
C ALA A 87 9.29 -8.56 2.06
N ASN A 88 9.53 -7.74 3.09
CA ASN A 88 10.52 -6.65 3.11
C ASN A 88 10.21 -5.49 2.16
N VAL A 89 8.94 -5.25 1.89
CA VAL A 89 8.53 -4.04 1.16
C VAL A 89 8.63 -2.87 2.12
N GLN A 90 9.64 -2.03 1.92
CA GLN A 90 9.97 -0.94 2.84
C GLN A 90 8.78 0.01 3.04
N GLU A 91 8.15 0.42 1.97
CA GLU A 91 7.03 1.36 2.00
C GLU A 91 5.83 0.82 2.77
N ALA A 92 5.70 -0.50 2.89
CA ALA A 92 4.60 -1.13 3.63
C ALA A 92 4.63 -0.78 5.12
N TYR A 93 5.81 -0.57 5.69
CA TYR A 93 5.94 -0.16 7.10
C TYR A 93 5.34 1.22 7.34
N LEU A 94 5.58 2.15 6.41
CA LEU A 94 5.02 3.50 6.53
C LEU A 94 3.52 3.51 6.24
N ALA A 95 3.08 2.71 5.27
CA ALA A 95 1.65 2.55 4.99
C ALA A 95 0.92 1.95 6.18
N ALA A 96 1.49 0.92 6.82
CA ALA A 96 0.90 0.30 8.00
C ALA A 96 0.86 1.27 9.18
N THR A 97 1.92 2.05 9.38
CA THR A 97 1.96 3.08 10.42
C THR A 97 0.82 4.07 10.24
N ASN A 98 0.68 4.59 9.01
CA ASN A 98 -0.40 5.52 8.67
C ASN A 98 -1.77 4.89 8.88
N ASN A 99 -1.92 3.62 8.51
CA ASN A 99 -3.17 2.89 8.68
C ASN A 99 -3.57 2.83 10.15
N TYR A 100 -2.62 2.54 11.04
CA TYR A 100 -2.88 2.53 12.47
C TYR A 100 -3.18 3.93 13.01
N LEU A 101 -2.48 4.95 12.53
CA LEU A 101 -2.76 6.33 12.94
C LEU A 101 -4.19 6.75 12.53
N GLY A 102 -4.62 6.32 11.34
CA GLY A 102 -5.98 6.58 10.87
C GLY A 102 -7.06 5.92 11.71
N MET A 103 -6.71 4.83 12.40
CA MET A 103 -7.60 4.13 13.33
C MET A 103 -7.42 4.59 14.79
N GLU A 104 -6.61 5.61 15.01
CA GLU A 104 -6.28 6.12 16.34
C GLU A 104 -5.60 5.06 17.23
N GLN A 105 -4.86 4.15 16.61
CA GLN A 105 -4.11 3.08 17.29
C GLN A 105 -2.63 3.46 17.38
N LYS A 106 -2.35 4.47 18.19
CA LYS A 106 -1.01 5.03 18.35
C LYS A 106 0.03 3.99 18.77
N LYS A 107 -0.31 3.09 19.68
CA LYS A 107 0.62 2.04 20.13
C LYS A 107 1.05 1.12 18.99
N ASN A 108 0.11 0.72 18.16
CA ASN A 108 0.40 -0.13 17.00
C ASN A 108 1.23 0.60 15.95
N ALA A 109 0.95 1.90 15.77
CA ALA A 109 1.74 2.73 14.85
C ALA A 109 3.20 2.83 15.33
N ILE A 110 3.42 3.07 16.61
CA ILE A 110 4.76 3.16 17.19
C ILE A 110 5.48 1.82 17.10
N GLN A 111 4.80 0.73 17.39
CA GLN A 111 5.40 -0.61 17.28
C GLN A 111 5.82 -0.91 15.83
N THR A 112 5.01 -0.51 14.86
CA THR A 112 5.33 -0.68 13.45
C THR A 112 6.59 0.11 13.07
N LEU A 113 6.74 1.33 13.56
CA LEU A 113 7.93 2.14 13.34
C LEU A 113 9.17 1.55 14.02
N LYS A 114 9.02 0.95 15.20
CA LYS A 114 10.11 0.24 15.87
C LYS A 114 10.56 -0.96 15.05
N ASN A 115 9.62 -1.70 14.49
CA ASN A 115 9.92 -2.83 13.60
C ASN A 115 10.61 -2.35 12.33
N TYR A 116 10.18 -1.22 11.79
CA TYR A 116 10.79 -0.59 10.63
C TYR A 116 12.27 -0.27 10.90
N LYS A 117 12.55 0.33 12.05
CA LYS A 117 13.91 0.66 12.46
C LYS A 117 14.81 -0.58 12.53
N ILE A 118 14.26 -1.68 13.08
CA ILE A 118 15.02 -2.94 13.20
C ILE A 118 15.30 -3.52 11.82
N LYS A 119 14.32 -3.51 10.93
CA LYS A 119 14.43 -4.13 9.62
C LYS A 119 15.29 -3.31 8.65
N PHE A 120 15.24 -1.99 8.78
CA PHE A 120 15.96 -1.05 7.92
C PHE A 120 16.79 -0.10 8.79
N PRO A 121 17.97 -0.57 9.30
CA PRO A 121 18.78 0.24 10.22
C PRO A 121 19.24 1.57 9.64
N ASP A 122 19.37 1.66 8.31
CA ASP A 122 19.76 2.92 7.64
C ASP A 122 18.68 3.99 7.82
N GLU A 123 17.46 3.60 8.15
CA GLU A 123 16.34 4.51 8.38
C GLU A 123 16.09 4.78 9.88
N ALA A 124 17.02 4.38 10.74
CA ALA A 124 16.84 4.50 12.19
C ALA A 124 16.58 5.94 12.65
N GLU A 125 17.29 6.91 12.10
CA GLU A 125 17.09 8.32 12.47
C GLU A 125 15.69 8.80 12.11
N VAL A 126 15.23 8.47 10.88
CA VAL A 126 13.89 8.83 10.42
C VAL A 126 12.84 8.16 11.28
N ALA A 127 13.04 6.87 11.58
CA ALA A 127 12.10 6.10 12.41
C ALA A 127 12.00 6.69 13.81
N ASP A 128 13.12 7.01 14.45
CA ASP A 128 13.15 7.60 15.79
C ASP A 128 12.45 8.96 15.82
N ARG A 129 12.67 9.77 14.80
CA ARG A 129 12.01 11.08 14.71
C ARG A 129 10.50 10.90 14.56
N LEU A 130 10.07 9.99 13.71
CA LEU A 130 8.64 9.72 13.51
C LEU A 130 7.99 9.19 14.79
N ILE A 131 8.68 8.30 15.51
CA ILE A 131 8.17 7.78 16.78
C ILE A 131 7.96 8.93 17.76
N GLY A 132 8.93 9.82 17.90
CA GLY A 132 8.83 10.96 18.80
C GLY A 132 7.68 11.90 18.43
N GLU A 133 7.49 12.16 17.15
CA GLU A 133 6.40 13.02 16.67
C GLU A 133 5.03 12.37 16.86
N VAL A 134 4.92 11.07 16.66
CA VAL A 134 3.68 10.34 16.92
C VAL A 134 3.37 10.32 18.42
N GLU A 135 4.36 10.07 19.25
CA GLU A 135 4.17 10.05 20.71
C GLU A 135 3.70 11.41 21.25
N SER A 136 4.22 12.50 20.70
CA SER A 136 3.86 13.86 21.12
C SER A 136 2.53 14.32 20.52
N GLY A 137 1.93 13.57 19.60
CA GLY A 137 0.70 13.94 18.94
C GLY A 137 0.86 14.99 17.85
N GLN A 138 2.10 15.27 17.43
CA GLN A 138 2.39 16.28 16.40
C GLN A 138 2.26 15.76 14.98
N ARG A 139 2.15 14.44 14.81
CA ARG A 139 2.11 13.85 13.46
C ARG A 139 0.94 12.90 13.30
N TRP A 140 0.20 13.12 12.23
CA TRP A 140 -0.94 12.30 11.83
C TRP A 140 -0.68 11.47 10.60
N ASN A 141 0.40 11.77 9.86
CA ASN A 141 0.70 11.18 8.57
C ASN A 141 2.21 11.12 8.38
N VAL A 142 2.73 9.93 8.14
CA VAL A 142 4.18 9.71 7.99
C VAL A 142 4.68 9.98 6.58
N TRP A 143 3.79 10.10 5.59
CA TRP A 143 4.19 10.32 4.20
C TRP A 143 4.86 11.68 3.96
N GLN A 144 4.58 12.66 4.80
CA GLN A 144 5.16 14.00 4.66
C GLN A 144 6.67 14.03 4.80
N VAL A 145 7.26 13.01 5.42
CA VAL A 145 8.70 12.91 5.61
C VAL A 145 9.42 12.46 4.35
N MET A 146 8.69 11.83 3.44
CA MET A 146 9.25 11.26 2.22
C MET A 146 9.37 12.24 1.06
N LYS A 147 8.93 13.46 1.26
CA LYS A 147 8.98 14.51 0.24
C LYS A 147 10.22 15.37 0.35
#